data_c1874e5e6ea7b170de227f508bf0013f
#
_entry.id   c1874e5e6ea7b170de227f508bf0013f
#
_cell.length_a   1.000
_cell.length_b   1.000
_cell.length_c   1.000
_cell.angle_alpha   90.00
_cell.angle_beta   90.00
_cell.angle_gamma   90.00
#
_symmetry.space_group_name_H-M   'P 1'
#
loop_
_entity.id
_entity.type
_entity.pdbx_description
1 polymer ?
#
loop_
_entity_poly.entity_id
_entity_poly.type
_entity_poly.pdbx_seq_one_letter_code
_entity_poly.pdbx_strand_id
1 'polypeptide(L)'
;MTHIERYIDYIRNIRRFSPRTVKIYSDVLDSYVHHALNEGETSDQALIESLNLSELRAYQMELLDARKMSPRTVCQHMSALSGFCRYLIKEGVINSNPVALIPKPKTEKRLPHYYRKDAMEDYFKETEIYTSRERLDCFALSPESKEGKKSYQARLARMIISMLHGLGIRRSELISLNIGSIDFGRKVAKVHGKGDKMREIPLFEALIQEISLYLESVEVMTGGKRSLTEPLLVTYTGNRLYPAYVDRTVKSELGSRKGISGRRSPHVLRHTLATELMNEGAGLQTIKEMLGHSSLAATQVYTHNSIARLKDIYKRSHPRAKNGGKHGD
;
A
#
# COMPACT_ATOMS: atom_id res chain seq x y z
N MET A 1 7.98 4.97 -34.94
CA MET A 1 7.76 5.15 -33.50
C MET A 1 7.52 6.62 -33.20
N THR A 2 6.36 6.96 -32.71
CA THR A 2 6.00 8.34 -32.33
C THR A 2 6.81 8.83 -31.12
N HIS A 3 6.83 10.16 -30.88
CA HIS A 3 7.47 10.71 -29.66
C HIS A 3 6.84 10.17 -28.37
N ILE A 4 5.54 9.91 -28.37
CA ILE A 4 4.83 9.32 -27.22
C ILE A 4 5.30 7.88 -26.99
N GLU A 5 5.34 7.05 -28.03
CA GLU A 5 5.80 5.65 -27.92
C GLU A 5 7.24 5.58 -27.40
N ARG A 6 8.15 6.43 -27.92
CA ARG A 6 9.53 6.52 -27.44
C ARG A 6 9.61 6.96 -25.97
N TYR A 7 8.79 7.92 -25.57
CA TYR A 7 8.73 8.34 -24.17
C TYR A 7 8.19 7.24 -23.24
N ILE A 8 7.13 6.54 -23.64
CA ILE A 8 6.57 5.43 -22.88
C ILE A 8 7.60 4.31 -22.71
N ASP A 9 8.35 4.01 -23.78
CA ASP A 9 9.45 3.04 -23.70
C ASP A 9 10.58 3.53 -22.79
N TYR A 10 10.98 4.79 -22.88
CA TYR A 10 11.98 5.42 -22.00
C TYR A 10 11.60 5.34 -20.51
N ILE A 11 10.35 5.68 -20.14
CA ILE A 11 9.94 5.61 -18.73
C ILE A 11 9.78 4.18 -18.23
N ARG A 12 9.46 3.23 -19.13
CA ARG A 12 9.36 1.80 -18.83
C ARG A 12 10.73 1.17 -18.62
N ASN A 13 11.59 1.28 -19.58
CA ASN A 13 12.83 0.51 -19.68
C ASN A 13 14.04 1.23 -19.06
N ILE A 14 14.15 2.55 -19.25
CA ILE A 14 15.28 3.33 -18.72
C ILE A 14 14.99 3.88 -17.33
N ARG A 15 13.82 4.53 -17.14
CA ARG A 15 13.44 5.10 -15.83
C ARG A 15 12.85 4.06 -14.88
N ARG A 16 12.52 2.87 -15.36
CA ARG A 16 11.97 1.74 -14.60
C ARG A 16 10.77 2.16 -13.74
N PHE A 17 9.84 2.92 -14.33
CA PHE A 17 8.60 3.28 -13.68
C PHE A 17 7.73 2.03 -13.50
N SER A 18 6.89 2.03 -12.45
CA SER A 18 5.97 0.90 -12.24
C SER A 18 4.99 0.77 -13.41
N PRO A 19 4.54 -0.46 -13.75
CA PRO A 19 3.55 -0.67 -14.83
C PRO A 19 2.33 0.21 -14.70
N ARG A 20 1.86 0.44 -13.48
CA ARG A 20 0.73 1.33 -13.20
C ARG A 20 1.05 2.80 -13.53
N THR A 21 2.26 3.27 -13.21
CA THR A 21 2.68 4.65 -13.55
C THR A 21 2.79 4.83 -15.05
N VAL A 22 3.38 3.85 -15.74
CA VAL A 22 3.49 3.85 -17.20
C VAL A 22 2.10 3.92 -17.85
N LYS A 23 1.15 3.07 -17.38
CA LYS A 23 -0.23 3.10 -17.87
C LYS A 23 -0.89 4.48 -17.65
N ILE A 24 -0.78 5.05 -16.45
CA ILE A 24 -1.35 6.36 -16.16
C ILE A 24 -0.77 7.43 -17.08
N TYR A 25 0.54 7.39 -17.35
CA TYR A 25 1.19 8.36 -18.24
C TYR A 25 0.75 8.19 -19.69
N SER A 26 0.59 6.95 -20.17
CA SER A 26 0.01 6.66 -21.48
C SER A 26 -1.41 7.22 -21.57
N ASP A 27 -2.30 6.83 -20.63
CA ASP A 27 -3.71 7.26 -20.62
C ASP A 27 -3.83 8.82 -20.61
N VAL A 28 -2.91 9.52 -19.93
CA VAL A 28 -2.87 10.99 -19.90
C VAL A 28 -2.43 11.57 -21.24
N LEU A 29 -1.40 11.02 -21.85
CA LEU A 29 -0.90 11.50 -23.16
C LEU A 29 -1.95 11.25 -24.25
N ASP A 30 -2.58 10.08 -24.26
CA ASP A 30 -3.69 9.77 -25.15
C ASP A 30 -4.86 10.77 -24.95
N SER A 31 -5.22 11.08 -23.70
CA SER A 31 -6.25 12.08 -23.39
C SER A 31 -5.86 13.50 -23.88
N TYR A 32 -4.58 13.86 -23.82
CA TYR A 32 -4.10 15.14 -24.32
C TYR A 32 -4.12 15.20 -25.86
N VAL A 33 -3.71 14.14 -26.53
CA VAL A 33 -3.78 14.02 -27.99
C VAL A 33 -5.22 14.23 -28.49
N HIS A 34 -6.18 13.56 -27.87
CA HIS A 34 -7.61 13.73 -28.19
C HIS A 34 -8.15 15.14 -27.95
N HIS A 35 -7.54 15.92 -27.04
CA HIS A 35 -7.90 17.30 -26.82
C HIS A 35 -7.28 18.24 -27.88
N ALA A 36 -5.99 18.04 -28.17
CA ALA A 36 -5.17 18.98 -28.90
C ALA A 36 -5.18 18.77 -30.41
N LEU A 37 -5.51 17.56 -30.88
CA LEU A 37 -5.49 17.21 -32.32
C LEU A 37 -6.89 16.88 -32.81
N ASN A 38 -7.19 17.21 -34.06
CA ASN A 38 -8.43 16.86 -34.73
C ASN A 38 -8.53 15.35 -34.96
N GLU A 39 -9.74 14.82 -35.12
CA GLU A 39 -9.94 13.40 -35.45
C GLU A 39 -9.19 13.03 -36.74
N GLY A 40 -8.29 12.03 -36.63
CA GLY A 40 -7.49 11.54 -37.74
C GLY A 40 -6.09 12.21 -37.89
N GLU A 41 -5.80 13.25 -37.13
CA GLU A 41 -4.47 13.87 -37.11
C GLU A 41 -3.56 13.16 -36.10
N THR A 42 -2.50 12.49 -36.60
CA THR A 42 -1.56 11.73 -35.75
C THR A 42 -0.11 12.22 -35.94
N SER A 43 0.05 13.46 -36.43
CA SER A 43 1.37 14.03 -36.69
C SER A 43 2.12 14.35 -35.41
N ASP A 44 3.33 13.82 -35.27
CA ASP A 44 4.27 14.19 -34.19
C ASP A 44 4.54 15.71 -34.18
N GLN A 45 4.57 16.35 -35.36
CA GLN A 45 4.79 17.79 -35.50
C GLN A 45 3.62 18.58 -34.93
N ALA A 46 2.36 18.23 -35.25
CA ALA A 46 1.18 18.88 -34.73
C ALA A 46 1.09 18.71 -33.18
N LEU A 47 1.45 17.55 -32.66
CA LEU A 47 1.54 17.32 -31.21
C LEU A 47 2.57 18.26 -30.57
N ILE A 48 3.75 18.43 -31.16
CA ILE A 48 4.78 19.32 -30.60
C ILE A 48 4.31 20.79 -30.64
N GLU A 49 3.68 21.23 -31.71
CA GLU A 49 3.12 22.57 -31.84
C GLU A 49 2.00 22.85 -30.84
N SER A 50 1.20 21.82 -30.52
CA SER A 50 0.17 21.92 -29.50
C SER A 50 0.73 22.08 -28.07
N LEU A 51 1.99 21.71 -27.81
CA LEU A 51 2.62 21.86 -26.49
C LEU A 51 2.98 23.34 -26.22
N ASN A 52 2.02 24.21 -26.31
CA ASN A 52 2.13 25.63 -26.02
C ASN A 52 1.28 26.00 -24.78
N LEU A 53 1.53 27.21 -24.25
CA LEU A 53 0.90 27.66 -23.01
C LEU A 53 -0.63 27.79 -23.11
N SER A 54 -1.13 28.20 -24.28
CA SER A 54 -2.57 28.41 -24.54
C SER A 54 -3.31 27.09 -24.52
N GLU A 55 -2.84 26.12 -25.30
CA GLU A 55 -3.43 24.79 -25.46
C GLU A 55 -3.42 23.99 -24.16
N LEU A 56 -2.29 24.03 -23.45
CA LEU A 56 -2.16 23.36 -22.15
C LEU A 56 -3.03 23.96 -21.07
N ARG A 57 -3.30 25.29 -21.10
CA ARG A 57 -4.27 25.94 -20.22
C ARG A 57 -5.70 25.54 -20.59
N ALA A 58 -6.04 25.52 -21.88
CA ALA A 58 -7.35 25.07 -22.34
C ALA A 58 -7.63 23.63 -21.90
N TYR A 59 -6.65 22.73 -22.05
CA TYR A 59 -6.75 21.38 -21.54
C TYR A 59 -6.96 21.30 -20.03
N GLN A 60 -6.21 22.10 -19.25
CA GLN A 60 -6.40 22.16 -17.81
C GLN A 60 -7.82 22.59 -17.43
N MET A 61 -8.38 23.61 -18.11
CA MET A 61 -9.74 24.10 -17.89
C MET A 61 -10.77 23.04 -18.30
N GLU A 62 -10.60 22.38 -19.42
CA GLU A 62 -11.48 21.27 -19.84
C GLU A 62 -11.53 20.15 -18.80
N LEU A 63 -10.36 19.74 -18.26
CA LEU A 63 -10.31 18.73 -17.21
C LEU A 63 -11.07 19.14 -15.95
N LEU A 64 -11.00 20.44 -15.58
CA LEU A 64 -11.68 20.96 -14.39
C LEU A 64 -13.17 21.17 -14.62
N ASP A 65 -13.54 21.85 -15.70
CA ASP A 65 -14.88 22.38 -15.90
C ASP A 65 -15.79 21.43 -16.69
N ALA A 66 -15.32 20.89 -17.79
CA ALA A 66 -16.11 19.97 -18.62
C ALA A 66 -16.09 18.53 -18.06
N ARG A 67 -14.91 18.00 -17.76
CA ARG A 67 -14.76 16.62 -17.24
C ARG A 67 -14.90 16.54 -15.71
N LYS A 68 -15.02 17.67 -15.01
CA LYS A 68 -15.20 17.77 -13.53
C LYS A 68 -14.21 16.89 -12.73
N MET A 69 -12.99 16.82 -13.21
CA MET A 69 -11.95 16.05 -12.53
C MET A 69 -11.48 16.73 -11.25
N SER A 70 -11.08 15.94 -10.27
CA SER A 70 -10.53 16.49 -9.03
C SER A 70 -9.24 17.28 -9.28
N PRO A 71 -8.97 18.38 -8.54
CA PRO A 71 -7.72 19.13 -8.64
C PRO A 71 -6.47 18.25 -8.57
N ARG A 72 -6.52 17.18 -7.77
CA ARG A 72 -5.44 16.19 -7.65
C ARG A 72 -5.23 15.41 -8.94
N THR A 73 -6.30 15.01 -9.60
CA THR A 73 -6.24 14.29 -10.89
C THR A 73 -5.68 15.21 -11.98
N VAL A 74 -6.13 16.46 -12.02
CA VAL A 74 -5.60 17.47 -12.95
C VAL A 74 -4.10 17.70 -12.72
N CYS A 75 -3.65 17.84 -11.46
CA CYS A 75 -2.22 17.91 -11.14
C CYS A 75 -1.45 16.67 -11.62
N GLN A 76 -2.06 15.49 -11.62
CA GLN A 76 -1.45 14.26 -12.15
C GLN A 76 -1.29 14.33 -13.68
N HIS A 77 -2.31 14.82 -14.42
CA HIS A 77 -2.23 15.05 -15.85
C HIS A 77 -1.10 16.04 -16.20
N MET A 78 -1.09 17.20 -15.53
CA MET A 78 -0.03 18.20 -15.74
C MET A 78 1.37 17.66 -15.39
N SER A 79 1.48 16.78 -14.41
CA SER A 79 2.77 16.16 -14.05
C SER A 79 3.26 15.17 -15.12
N ALA A 80 2.36 14.40 -15.73
CA ALA A 80 2.69 13.49 -16.82
C ALA A 80 3.13 14.25 -18.08
N LEU A 81 2.38 15.30 -18.47
CA LEU A 81 2.74 16.19 -19.59
C LEU A 81 4.08 16.89 -19.35
N SER A 82 4.31 17.41 -18.14
CA SER A 82 5.60 18.00 -17.77
C SER A 82 6.75 16.98 -17.85
N GLY A 83 6.47 15.71 -17.53
CA GLY A 83 7.42 14.60 -17.69
C GLY A 83 7.77 14.37 -19.17
N PHE A 84 6.76 14.39 -20.03
CA PHE A 84 6.92 14.27 -21.49
C PHE A 84 7.70 15.44 -22.08
N CYS A 85 7.35 16.68 -21.73
CA CYS A 85 8.11 17.87 -22.17
C CYS A 85 9.59 17.80 -21.76
N ARG A 86 9.90 17.37 -20.53
CA ARG A 86 11.30 17.17 -20.10
C ARG A 86 12.04 16.11 -20.91
N TYR A 87 11.35 15.08 -21.34
CA TYR A 87 11.91 14.07 -22.25
C TYR A 87 12.19 14.69 -23.61
N LEU A 88 11.25 15.44 -24.20
CA LEU A 88 11.44 16.12 -25.47
C LEU A 88 12.59 17.14 -25.46
N ILE A 89 12.78 17.86 -24.33
CA ILE A 89 13.94 18.75 -24.13
C ILE A 89 15.24 17.93 -24.18
N LYS A 90 15.28 16.80 -23.50
CA LYS A 90 16.46 15.91 -23.48
C LYS A 90 16.81 15.38 -24.87
N GLU A 91 15.79 15.12 -25.70
CA GLU A 91 15.94 14.67 -27.09
C GLU A 91 16.19 15.84 -28.07
N GLY A 92 16.26 17.09 -27.58
CA GLY A 92 16.48 18.27 -28.42
C GLY A 92 15.31 18.68 -29.30
N VAL A 93 14.10 18.18 -29.04
CA VAL A 93 12.89 18.42 -29.84
C VAL A 93 12.24 19.76 -29.51
N ILE A 94 12.22 20.14 -28.23
CA ILE A 94 11.73 21.42 -27.72
C ILE A 94 12.74 22.06 -26.77
N ASN A 95 12.71 23.39 -26.66
CA ASN A 95 13.69 24.15 -25.89
C ASN A 95 13.25 24.46 -24.45
N SER A 96 11.95 24.39 -24.16
CA SER A 96 11.40 24.72 -22.84
C SER A 96 10.21 23.84 -22.45
N ASN A 97 9.88 23.84 -21.17
CA ASN A 97 8.72 23.10 -20.66
C ASN A 97 7.56 24.06 -20.37
N PRO A 98 6.60 24.22 -21.29
CA PRO A 98 5.51 25.18 -21.12
C PRO A 98 4.56 24.80 -19.94
N VAL A 99 4.48 23.53 -19.58
CA VAL A 99 3.67 23.07 -18.44
C VAL A 99 4.17 23.68 -17.12
N ALA A 100 5.46 23.98 -17.01
CA ALA A 100 6.04 24.56 -15.80
C ALA A 100 5.49 25.97 -15.48
N LEU A 101 4.99 26.68 -16.50
CA LEU A 101 4.42 28.03 -16.41
C LEU A 101 2.93 28.03 -16.03
N ILE A 102 2.30 26.86 -15.96
CA ILE A 102 0.87 26.74 -15.65
C ILE A 102 0.68 26.58 -14.14
N PRO A 103 -0.14 27.47 -13.51
CA PRO A 103 -0.45 27.34 -12.11
C PRO A 103 -1.17 26.02 -11.80
N LYS A 104 -0.69 25.31 -10.80
CA LYS A 104 -1.36 24.07 -10.36
C LYS A 104 -2.66 24.41 -9.65
N PRO A 105 -3.75 23.67 -9.91
CA PRO A 105 -4.98 23.84 -9.16
C PRO A 105 -4.75 23.68 -7.65
N LYS A 106 -5.40 24.51 -6.85
CA LYS A 106 -5.33 24.39 -5.38
C LYS A 106 -5.91 23.05 -4.95
N THR A 107 -5.12 22.24 -4.28
CA THR A 107 -5.57 21.00 -3.67
C THR A 107 -5.84 21.22 -2.19
N GLU A 108 -6.98 20.75 -1.69
CA GLU A 108 -7.23 20.75 -0.25
C GLU A 108 -6.15 19.92 0.46
N LYS A 109 -5.48 20.53 1.42
CA LYS A 109 -4.60 19.82 2.36
C LYS A 109 -5.49 19.13 3.40
N ARG A 110 -5.97 17.93 3.08
CA ARG A 110 -6.67 17.12 4.08
C ARG A 110 -5.66 16.66 5.11
N LEU A 111 -5.98 16.90 6.38
CA LEU A 111 -5.20 16.33 7.48
C LEU A 111 -5.16 14.81 7.34
N PRO A 112 -4.01 14.18 7.61
CA PRO A 112 -3.94 12.73 7.63
C PRO A 112 -4.97 12.15 8.58
N HIS A 113 -5.83 11.28 8.07
CA HIS A 113 -6.81 10.59 8.89
C HIS A 113 -6.15 9.37 9.55
N TYR A 114 -6.42 9.18 10.84
CA TYR A 114 -6.00 8.00 11.59
C TYR A 114 -7.13 7.56 12.53
N TYR A 115 -7.13 6.30 12.93
CA TYR A 115 -8.10 5.76 13.87
C TYR A 115 -7.62 6.02 15.29
N ARG A 116 -8.56 6.17 16.22
CA ARG A 116 -8.26 6.31 17.63
C ARG A 116 -7.74 4.99 18.16
N LYS A 117 -6.82 5.04 19.12
CA LYS A 117 -6.20 3.86 19.76
C LYS A 117 -7.25 2.97 20.41
N ASP A 118 -8.18 3.56 21.18
CA ASP A 118 -9.27 2.84 21.82
C ASP A 118 -10.14 2.06 20.81
N ALA A 119 -10.48 2.67 19.68
CA ALA A 119 -11.27 2.00 18.64
C ALA A 119 -10.54 0.80 17.99
N MET A 120 -9.21 0.87 17.87
CA MET A 120 -8.41 -0.26 17.40
C MET A 120 -8.26 -1.35 18.48
N GLU A 121 -8.13 -0.96 19.76
CA GLU A 121 -8.13 -1.88 20.90
C GLU A 121 -9.44 -2.66 20.98
N ASP A 122 -10.58 -1.98 20.86
CA ASP A 122 -11.91 -2.60 20.82
C ASP A 122 -12.04 -3.59 19.66
N TYR A 123 -11.58 -3.20 18.45
CA TYR A 123 -11.56 -4.12 17.29
C TYR A 123 -10.79 -5.40 17.61
N PHE A 124 -9.58 -5.28 18.13
CA PHE A 124 -8.75 -6.45 18.43
C PHE A 124 -9.31 -7.30 19.55
N LYS A 125 -9.94 -6.71 20.57
CA LYS A 125 -10.61 -7.42 21.64
C LYS A 125 -11.84 -8.19 21.14
N GLU A 126 -12.72 -7.55 20.39
CA GLU A 126 -13.92 -8.19 19.84
C GLU A 126 -13.62 -9.33 18.86
N THR A 127 -12.50 -9.24 18.13
CA THR A 127 -12.10 -10.26 17.17
C THR A 127 -11.11 -11.29 17.72
N GLU A 128 -10.76 -11.23 19.00
CA GLU A 128 -9.78 -12.12 19.65
C GLU A 128 -10.15 -13.59 19.54
N ILE A 129 -11.45 -13.89 19.55
CA ILE A 129 -11.98 -15.25 19.40
C ILE A 129 -11.45 -15.94 18.12
N TYR A 130 -11.11 -15.21 17.05
CA TYR A 130 -10.57 -15.81 15.83
C TYR A 130 -9.08 -16.18 15.93
N THR A 131 -8.42 -15.84 17.05
CA THR A 131 -7.03 -16.20 17.32
C THR A 131 -6.91 -17.31 18.39
N SER A 132 -8.02 -17.91 18.81
CA SER A 132 -8.01 -19.00 19.81
C SER A 132 -7.74 -20.35 19.15
N ARG A 133 -7.03 -21.22 19.87
CA ARG A 133 -6.81 -22.63 19.50
C ARG A 133 -8.12 -23.38 19.36
N GLU A 134 -9.02 -23.22 20.33
CA GLU A 134 -10.33 -23.86 20.35
C GLU A 134 -11.13 -23.59 19.06
N ARG A 135 -11.12 -22.35 18.58
CA ARG A 135 -11.77 -22.00 17.30
C ARG A 135 -11.08 -22.58 16.09
N LEU A 136 -9.79 -22.82 16.16
CA LEU A 136 -9.07 -23.53 15.11
C LEU A 136 -9.46 -25.00 15.09
N ASP A 137 -9.52 -25.65 16.25
CA ASP A 137 -9.90 -27.04 16.37
C ASP A 137 -11.34 -27.29 15.91
N CYS A 138 -12.29 -26.41 16.27
CA CYS A 138 -13.64 -26.44 15.72
C CYS A 138 -13.67 -26.26 14.19
N PHE A 139 -12.85 -25.39 13.64
CA PHE A 139 -12.73 -25.22 12.20
C PHE A 139 -12.20 -26.50 11.51
N ALA A 140 -11.22 -27.16 12.13
CA ALA A 140 -10.59 -28.36 11.59
C ALA A 140 -11.55 -29.55 11.46
N LEU A 141 -12.63 -29.59 12.28
CA LEU A 141 -13.65 -30.65 12.21
C LEU A 141 -14.52 -30.57 10.95
N SER A 142 -14.76 -29.38 10.40
CA SER A 142 -15.64 -29.17 9.24
C SER A 142 -15.21 -27.94 8.41
N PRO A 143 -14.00 -27.95 7.81
CA PRO A 143 -13.46 -26.78 7.12
C PRO A 143 -14.26 -26.40 5.88
N GLU A 144 -14.89 -27.36 5.20
CA GLU A 144 -15.67 -27.15 3.98
C GLU A 144 -17.11 -26.71 4.24
N SER A 145 -17.57 -26.76 5.47
CA SER A 145 -18.92 -26.32 5.85
C SER A 145 -19.09 -24.81 5.63
N LYS A 146 -20.32 -24.35 5.58
CA LYS A 146 -20.63 -22.92 5.49
C LYS A 146 -20.04 -22.14 6.68
N GLU A 147 -20.11 -22.71 7.87
CA GLU A 147 -19.56 -22.18 9.11
C GLU A 147 -18.03 -22.19 9.07
N GLY A 148 -17.40 -23.26 8.57
CA GLY A 148 -15.98 -23.35 8.37
C GLY A 148 -15.44 -22.28 7.43
N LYS A 149 -16.08 -22.10 6.28
CA LYS A 149 -15.76 -21.01 5.33
C LYS A 149 -15.84 -19.63 5.99
N LYS A 150 -16.90 -19.37 6.75
CA LYS A 150 -17.10 -18.11 7.45
C LYS A 150 -16.04 -17.89 8.54
N SER A 151 -15.70 -18.95 9.29
CA SER A 151 -14.64 -18.92 10.30
C SER A 151 -13.27 -18.61 9.71
N TYR A 152 -12.90 -19.28 8.62
CA TYR A 152 -11.67 -18.99 7.89
C TYR A 152 -11.61 -17.54 7.38
N GLN A 153 -12.69 -17.07 6.75
CA GLN A 153 -12.76 -15.70 6.23
C GLN A 153 -12.61 -14.66 7.34
N ALA A 154 -13.22 -14.87 8.50
CA ALA A 154 -13.08 -13.98 9.64
C ALA A 154 -11.65 -13.98 10.21
N ARG A 155 -11.00 -15.16 10.29
CA ARG A 155 -9.59 -15.29 10.68
C ARG A 155 -8.66 -14.59 9.69
N LEU A 156 -8.85 -14.80 8.40
CA LEU A 156 -8.09 -14.11 7.35
C LEU A 156 -8.29 -12.60 7.41
N ALA A 157 -9.53 -12.13 7.59
CA ALA A 157 -9.84 -10.71 7.67
C ALA A 157 -9.12 -10.07 8.86
N ARG A 158 -9.18 -10.70 10.05
CA ARG A 158 -8.43 -10.26 11.21
C ARG A 158 -6.92 -10.25 10.95
N MET A 159 -6.35 -11.30 10.35
CA MET A 159 -4.93 -11.37 10.03
C MET A 159 -4.49 -10.23 9.11
N ILE A 160 -5.29 -9.89 8.09
CA ILE A 160 -5.04 -8.74 7.21
C ILE A 160 -4.95 -7.44 8.03
N ILE A 161 -5.90 -7.18 8.92
CA ILE A 161 -5.89 -5.98 9.78
C ILE A 161 -4.69 -6.00 10.73
N SER A 162 -4.42 -7.14 11.38
CA SER A 162 -3.30 -7.31 12.31
C SER A 162 -1.96 -7.02 11.65
N MET A 163 -1.74 -7.51 10.44
CA MET A 163 -0.49 -7.26 9.72
C MET A 163 -0.38 -5.83 9.19
N LEU A 164 -1.47 -5.27 8.64
CA LEU A 164 -1.47 -3.88 8.14
C LEU A 164 -1.25 -2.88 9.26
N HIS A 165 -1.92 -3.05 10.40
CA HIS A 165 -1.78 -2.19 11.56
C HIS A 165 -0.49 -2.48 12.34
N GLY A 166 -0.23 -3.77 12.65
CA GLY A 166 0.91 -4.17 13.44
C GLY A 166 2.27 -3.92 12.77
N LEU A 167 2.39 -4.07 11.47
CA LEU A 167 3.65 -3.88 10.74
C LEU A 167 3.71 -2.55 9.96
N GLY A 168 2.59 -1.87 9.81
CA GLY A 168 2.50 -0.64 9.01
C GLY A 168 2.90 -0.83 7.54
N ILE A 169 2.81 -2.04 7.01
CA ILE A 169 3.20 -2.35 5.63
C ILE A 169 2.18 -1.84 4.62
N ARG A 170 2.63 -1.61 3.39
CA ARG A 170 1.74 -1.23 2.29
C ARG A 170 0.88 -2.42 1.85
N ARG A 171 -0.30 -2.15 1.27
CA ARG A 171 -1.16 -3.19 0.71
C ARG A 171 -0.43 -4.13 -0.26
N SER A 172 0.38 -3.58 -1.16
CA SER A 172 1.17 -4.38 -2.10
C SER A 172 2.24 -5.23 -1.42
N GLU A 173 2.87 -4.69 -0.38
CA GLU A 173 3.84 -5.41 0.45
C GLU A 173 3.17 -6.58 1.17
N LEU A 174 2.00 -6.36 1.79
CA LEU A 174 1.21 -7.44 2.43
C LEU A 174 0.91 -8.58 1.44
N ILE A 175 0.44 -8.24 0.24
CA ILE A 175 0.09 -9.22 -0.79
C ILE A 175 1.31 -10.01 -1.27
N SER A 176 2.48 -9.37 -1.33
CA SER A 176 3.71 -10.01 -1.81
C SER A 176 4.41 -10.89 -0.77
N LEU A 177 4.00 -10.87 0.50
CA LEU A 177 4.61 -11.72 1.52
C LEU A 177 4.42 -13.20 1.19
N ASN A 178 5.48 -13.97 1.34
CA ASN A 178 5.50 -15.42 1.34
C ASN A 178 5.68 -15.95 2.78
N ILE A 179 5.45 -17.22 2.99
CA ILE A 179 5.65 -17.85 4.31
C ILE A 179 7.09 -17.63 4.79
N GLY A 180 8.09 -17.78 3.92
CA GLY A 180 9.51 -17.54 4.24
C GLY A 180 9.86 -16.05 4.50
N SER A 181 8.92 -15.13 4.29
CA SER A 181 9.10 -13.73 4.70
C SER A 181 9.01 -13.55 6.21
N ILE A 182 8.49 -14.53 6.95
CA ILE A 182 8.37 -14.53 8.40
C ILE A 182 9.50 -15.39 8.99
N ASP A 183 10.37 -14.76 9.74
CA ASP A 183 11.45 -15.42 10.47
C ASP A 183 11.01 -15.56 11.93
N PHE A 184 10.47 -16.72 12.27
CA PHE A 184 9.97 -17.01 13.63
C PHE A 184 11.08 -17.03 14.67
N GLY A 185 12.28 -17.49 14.30
CA GLY A 185 13.42 -17.55 15.21
C GLY A 185 13.95 -16.18 15.59
N ARG A 186 14.12 -15.29 14.60
CA ARG A 186 14.56 -13.91 14.81
C ARG A 186 13.41 -12.96 15.19
N LYS A 187 12.18 -13.42 15.07
CA LYS A 187 10.95 -12.63 15.29
C LYS A 187 10.92 -11.37 14.43
N VAL A 188 11.13 -11.52 13.13
CA VAL A 188 11.10 -10.44 12.15
C VAL A 188 10.31 -10.81 10.90
N ALA A 189 9.68 -9.81 10.28
CA ALA A 189 9.12 -9.91 8.93
C ALA A 189 10.04 -9.23 7.93
N LYS A 190 10.44 -9.94 6.87
CA LYS A 190 11.24 -9.42 5.74
C LYS A 190 10.29 -8.87 4.69
N VAL A 191 10.35 -7.56 4.44
CA VAL A 191 9.40 -6.86 3.55
C VAL A 191 10.15 -6.21 2.40
N HIS A 192 9.76 -6.54 1.18
CA HIS A 192 10.27 -5.91 -0.04
C HIS A 192 9.51 -4.60 -0.32
N GLY A 193 10.21 -3.49 -0.33
CA GLY A 193 9.68 -2.16 -0.61
C GLY A 193 9.86 -1.72 -2.06
N LYS A 194 9.53 -0.46 -2.33
CA LYS A 194 9.72 0.16 -3.64
C LYS A 194 11.21 0.24 -4.00
N GLY A 195 11.56 -0.15 -5.24
CA GLY A 195 12.95 -0.14 -5.74
C GLY A 195 13.79 -1.29 -5.22
N ASP A 196 13.14 -2.43 -4.95
CA ASP A 196 13.77 -3.69 -4.50
C ASP A 196 14.58 -3.58 -3.19
N LYS A 197 14.19 -2.62 -2.36
CA LYS A 197 14.82 -2.44 -1.04
C LYS A 197 14.13 -3.33 -0.03
N MET A 198 14.90 -4.20 0.61
CA MET A 198 14.45 -5.03 1.73
C MET A 198 14.53 -4.28 3.05
N ARG A 199 13.56 -4.51 3.94
CA ARG A 199 13.62 -4.11 5.34
C ARG A 199 13.07 -5.20 6.24
N GLU A 200 13.60 -5.27 7.44
CA GLU A 200 13.12 -6.17 8.49
C GLU A 200 12.27 -5.37 9.48
N ILE A 201 11.10 -5.90 9.82
CA ILE A 201 10.19 -5.30 10.81
C ILE A 201 10.06 -6.29 11.97
N PRO A 202 10.32 -5.87 13.21
CA PRO A 202 10.18 -6.76 14.37
C PRO A 202 8.73 -7.19 14.57
N LEU A 203 8.55 -8.46 14.93
CA LEU A 203 7.26 -9.05 15.29
C LEU A 203 7.13 -9.13 16.80
N PHE A 204 5.97 -8.76 17.33
CA PHE A 204 5.61 -8.99 18.74
C PHE A 204 4.96 -10.36 18.90
N GLU A 205 5.08 -10.92 20.10
CA GLU A 205 4.72 -12.31 20.40
C GLU A 205 3.29 -12.66 20.01
N ALA A 206 2.32 -11.81 20.35
CA ALA A 206 0.92 -12.04 20.00
C ALA A 206 0.67 -12.12 18.50
N LEU A 207 1.41 -11.35 17.68
CA LEU A 207 1.30 -11.44 16.21
C LEU A 207 1.93 -12.72 15.67
N ILE A 208 3.03 -13.17 16.27
CA ILE A 208 3.68 -14.44 15.91
C ILE A 208 2.73 -15.61 16.15
N GLN A 209 2.10 -15.65 17.33
CA GLN A 209 1.10 -16.68 17.67
C GLN A 209 -0.10 -16.65 16.71
N GLU A 210 -0.58 -15.44 16.39
CA GLU A 210 -1.69 -15.28 15.44
C GLU A 210 -1.32 -15.76 14.04
N ILE A 211 -0.09 -15.45 13.57
CA ILE A 211 0.41 -15.94 12.28
C ILE A 211 0.51 -17.48 12.28
N SER A 212 1.02 -18.09 13.36
CA SER A 212 1.13 -19.53 13.48
C SER A 212 -0.24 -20.21 13.38
N LEU A 213 -1.22 -19.76 14.17
CA LEU A 213 -2.58 -20.30 14.12
C LEU A 213 -3.27 -20.07 12.76
N TYR A 214 -2.98 -18.95 12.11
CA TYR A 214 -3.47 -18.70 10.76
C TYR A 214 -2.88 -19.71 9.77
N LEU A 215 -1.56 -19.94 9.79
CA LEU A 215 -0.89 -20.90 8.89
C LEU A 215 -1.44 -22.31 9.09
N GLU A 216 -1.64 -22.75 10.34
CA GLU A 216 -2.29 -24.03 10.62
C GLU A 216 -3.71 -24.11 10.02
N SER A 217 -4.49 -23.02 10.10
CA SER A 217 -5.82 -22.99 9.49
C SER A 217 -5.77 -23.10 7.95
N VAL A 218 -4.71 -22.59 7.33
CA VAL A 218 -4.51 -22.74 5.88
C VAL A 218 -4.11 -24.18 5.54
N GLU A 219 -3.24 -24.82 6.33
CA GLU A 219 -2.86 -26.21 6.13
C GLU A 219 -4.07 -27.15 6.24
N VAL A 220 -4.94 -26.92 7.23
CA VAL A 220 -6.23 -27.65 7.35
C VAL A 220 -7.09 -27.47 6.10
N MET A 221 -7.22 -26.22 5.62
CA MET A 221 -8.04 -25.91 4.45
C MET A 221 -7.47 -26.50 3.15
N THR A 222 -6.14 -26.50 3.00
CA THR A 222 -5.47 -26.98 1.76
C THR A 222 -5.13 -28.45 1.78
N GLY A 223 -5.29 -29.11 2.92
CA GLY A 223 -5.01 -30.55 3.08
C GLY A 223 -3.51 -30.89 3.12
N GLY A 224 -2.62 -29.93 3.38
CA GLY A 224 -1.20 -30.23 3.43
C GLY A 224 -0.28 -29.09 3.83
N LYS A 225 0.98 -29.44 4.13
CA LYS A 225 2.03 -28.47 4.46
C LYS A 225 2.39 -27.60 3.26
N ARG A 226 2.68 -26.36 3.53
CA ARG A 226 2.97 -25.36 2.51
C ARG A 226 4.46 -24.99 2.46
N SER A 227 4.95 -24.70 1.25
CA SER A 227 6.33 -24.28 1.02
C SER A 227 6.58 -22.84 1.49
N LEU A 228 7.82 -22.56 1.88
CA LEU A 228 8.27 -21.20 2.27
C LEU A 228 8.12 -20.16 1.14
N THR A 229 8.09 -20.60 -0.12
CA THR A 229 7.92 -19.73 -1.30
C THR A 229 6.46 -19.40 -1.62
N GLU A 230 5.52 -20.10 -0.99
CA GLU A 230 4.11 -19.87 -1.20
C GLU A 230 3.61 -18.58 -0.49
N PRO A 231 2.51 -17.99 -0.98
CA PRO A 231 1.93 -16.78 -0.39
C PRO A 231 1.64 -16.95 1.09
N LEU A 232 2.01 -15.99 1.92
CA LEU A 232 1.65 -16.03 3.34
C LEU A 232 0.14 -16.02 3.55
N LEU A 233 -0.55 -15.07 2.90
CA LEU A 233 -2.00 -14.91 3.01
C LEU A 233 -2.68 -15.38 1.73
N VAL A 234 -3.69 -16.23 1.90
CA VAL A 234 -4.45 -16.81 0.78
C VAL A 234 -5.97 -16.69 1.01
N THR A 235 -6.72 -16.63 -0.08
CA THR A 235 -8.18 -16.71 -0.03
C THR A 235 -8.62 -18.11 0.41
N TYR A 236 -9.90 -18.29 0.70
CA TYR A 236 -10.45 -19.63 1.00
C TYR A 236 -10.19 -20.65 -0.12
N THR A 237 -9.98 -20.22 -1.36
CA THR A 237 -9.65 -21.08 -2.51
C THR A 237 -8.14 -21.32 -2.67
N GLY A 238 -7.31 -20.95 -1.68
CA GLY A 238 -5.86 -21.14 -1.72
C GLY A 238 -5.08 -20.12 -2.56
N ASN A 239 -5.76 -19.20 -3.23
CA ASN A 239 -5.12 -18.23 -4.11
C ASN A 239 -4.54 -17.03 -3.32
N ARG A 240 -3.42 -16.47 -3.82
CA ARG A 240 -2.84 -15.23 -3.30
C ARG A 240 -3.88 -14.11 -3.26
N LEU A 241 -3.84 -13.27 -2.24
CA LEU A 241 -4.70 -12.08 -2.15
C LEU A 241 -4.43 -11.11 -3.31
N TYR A 242 -5.44 -10.34 -3.67
CA TYR A 242 -5.37 -9.28 -4.68
C TYR A 242 -5.84 -7.94 -4.11
N PRO A 243 -5.44 -6.79 -4.70
CA PRO A 243 -5.66 -5.47 -4.11
C PRO A 243 -7.10 -5.18 -3.70
N ALA A 244 -8.07 -5.52 -4.55
CA ALA A 244 -9.48 -5.26 -4.26
C ALA A 244 -10.02 -6.14 -3.10
N TYR A 245 -9.46 -7.35 -2.90
CA TYR A 245 -9.82 -8.19 -1.75
C TYR A 245 -9.43 -7.50 -0.44
N VAL A 246 -8.16 -7.07 -0.33
CA VAL A 246 -7.65 -6.40 0.86
C VAL A 246 -8.43 -5.11 1.16
N ASP A 247 -8.70 -4.30 0.13
CA ASP A 247 -9.47 -3.05 0.29
C ASP A 247 -10.90 -3.31 0.79
N ARG A 248 -11.59 -4.32 0.23
CA ARG A 248 -12.95 -4.71 0.67
C ARG A 248 -12.94 -5.22 2.10
N THR A 249 -11.97 -6.07 2.45
CA THR A 249 -11.82 -6.60 3.82
C THR A 249 -11.63 -5.47 4.82
N VAL A 250 -10.69 -4.54 4.58
CA VAL A 250 -10.47 -3.39 5.47
C VAL A 250 -11.72 -2.53 5.58
N LYS A 251 -12.43 -2.30 4.48
CA LYS A 251 -13.66 -1.51 4.47
C LYS A 251 -14.79 -2.21 5.24
N SER A 252 -14.95 -3.52 5.08
CA SER A 252 -15.97 -4.31 5.77
C SER A 252 -15.67 -4.40 7.27
N GLU A 253 -14.45 -4.82 7.64
CA GLU A 253 -14.07 -5.04 9.04
C GLU A 253 -14.15 -3.78 9.91
N LEU A 254 -13.76 -2.63 9.34
CA LEU A 254 -13.73 -1.35 10.04
C LEU A 254 -14.95 -0.47 9.75
N GLY A 255 -15.83 -0.91 8.83
CA GLY A 255 -16.94 -0.10 8.32
C GLY A 255 -18.05 0.15 9.33
N SER A 256 -18.37 -0.85 10.14
CA SER A 256 -19.47 -0.84 11.12
C SER A 256 -19.00 -0.60 12.56
N ARG A 257 -17.70 -0.31 12.77
CA ARG A 257 -17.14 -0.21 14.11
C ARG A 257 -17.36 1.18 14.71
N LYS A 258 -17.83 1.20 15.97
CA LYS A 258 -17.99 2.43 16.77
C LYS A 258 -16.60 3.08 16.97
N GLY A 259 -16.50 4.38 16.83
CA GLY A 259 -15.23 5.11 16.97
C GLY A 259 -14.32 5.11 15.74
N ILE A 260 -14.62 4.31 14.69
CA ILE A 260 -13.91 4.32 13.41
C ILE A 260 -14.72 5.12 12.40
N SER A 261 -14.31 6.36 12.15
CA SER A 261 -14.94 7.27 11.19
C SER A 261 -14.04 7.52 9.98
N GLY A 262 -14.58 8.14 8.94
CA GLY A 262 -13.85 8.57 7.75
C GLY A 262 -13.44 7.42 6.83
N ARG A 263 -12.32 7.58 6.11
CA ARG A 263 -11.88 6.63 5.09
C ARG A 263 -11.31 5.36 5.70
N ARG A 264 -11.83 4.19 5.31
CA ARG A 264 -11.32 2.88 5.71
C ARG A 264 -10.44 2.33 4.60
N SER A 265 -9.13 2.30 4.84
CA SER A 265 -8.16 1.81 3.86
C SER A 265 -6.85 1.35 4.52
N PRO A 266 -6.06 0.50 3.87
CA PRO A 266 -4.74 0.07 4.33
C PRO A 266 -3.80 1.25 4.66
N HIS A 267 -3.89 2.35 3.92
CA HIS A 267 -3.08 3.54 4.17
C HIS A 267 -3.42 4.21 5.51
N VAL A 268 -4.70 4.23 5.89
CA VAL A 268 -5.12 4.80 7.18
C VAL A 268 -4.60 3.97 8.34
N LEU A 269 -4.66 2.62 8.27
CA LEU A 269 -4.07 1.75 9.28
C LEU A 269 -2.57 2.01 9.49
N ARG A 270 -1.84 2.19 8.39
CA ARG A 270 -0.42 2.56 8.46
C ARG A 270 -0.19 3.94 9.07
N HIS A 271 -1.04 4.93 8.79
CA HIS A 271 -0.98 6.25 9.43
C HIS A 271 -1.33 6.16 10.91
N THR A 272 -2.29 5.32 11.29
CA THR A 272 -2.65 5.05 12.68
C THR A 272 -1.43 4.55 13.45
N LEU A 273 -0.76 3.50 12.98
CA LEU A 273 0.45 3.00 13.61
C LEU A 273 1.55 4.09 13.71
N ALA A 274 1.77 4.85 12.62
CA ALA A 274 2.79 5.92 12.64
C ALA A 274 2.49 6.96 13.72
N THR A 275 1.21 7.35 13.89
CA THR A 275 0.76 8.31 14.90
C THR A 275 0.89 7.73 16.31
N GLU A 276 0.52 6.47 16.50
CA GLU A 276 0.66 5.78 17.79
C GLU A 276 2.13 5.73 18.22
N LEU A 277 3.03 5.32 17.33
CA LEU A 277 4.47 5.29 17.61
C LEU A 277 5.03 6.67 17.92
N MET A 278 4.59 7.72 17.23
CA MET A 278 4.99 9.11 17.51
C MET A 278 4.52 9.56 18.89
N ASN A 279 3.28 9.28 19.25
CA ASN A 279 2.69 9.64 20.55
C ASN A 279 3.40 8.94 21.72
N GLU A 280 3.97 7.76 21.48
CA GLU A 280 4.75 7.00 22.47
C GLU A 280 6.25 7.37 22.45
N GLY A 281 6.61 8.44 21.75
CA GLY A 281 7.98 9.01 21.75
C GLY A 281 8.95 8.34 20.79
N ALA A 282 8.48 7.58 19.80
CA ALA A 282 9.36 7.08 18.75
C ALA A 282 9.88 8.22 17.88
N GLY A 283 11.20 8.25 17.64
CA GLY A 283 11.82 9.24 16.78
C GLY A 283 11.26 9.16 15.33
N LEU A 284 11.02 10.31 14.72
CA LEU A 284 10.47 10.41 13.36
C LEU A 284 11.31 9.64 12.33
N GLN A 285 12.65 9.64 12.48
CA GLN A 285 13.57 8.93 11.60
C GLN A 285 13.36 7.40 11.72
N THR A 286 13.25 6.88 12.93
CA THR A 286 12.99 5.45 13.19
C THR A 286 11.66 5.00 12.58
N ILE A 287 10.61 5.82 12.69
CA ILE A 287 9.30 5.55 12.10
C ILE A 287 9.40 5.56 10.56
N LYS A 288 10.11 6.52 9.97
CA LYS A 288 10.33 6.58 8.51
C LYS A 288 11.05 5.36 7.98
N GLU A 289 12.09 4.91 8.68
CA GLU A 289 12.86 3.71 8.33
C GLU A 289 12.00 2.46 8.39
N MET A 290 11.31 2.23 9.51
CA MET A 290 10.39 1.10 9.68
C MET A 290 9.32 1.06 8.59
N LEU A 291 8.73 2.20 8.29
CA LEU A 291 7.71 2.31 7.27
C LEU A 291 8.28 2.28 5.83
N GLY A 292 9.58 2.43 5.62
CA GLY A 292 10.21 2.43 4.31
C GLY A 292 9.81 3.66 3.49
N HIS A 293 9.91 4.86 4.07
CA HIS A 293 9.79 6.12 3.34
C HIS A 293 11.11 6.38 2.60
N SER A 294 11.06 6.35 1.26
CA SER A 294 12.20 6.55 0.37
C SER A 294 12.54 8.03 0.20
N SER A 295 13.15 8.69 1.19
CA SER A 295 13.93 9.89 0.94
C SER A 295 15.38 9.62 1.33
N LEU A 296 16.25 9.60 0.31
CA LEU A 296 17.71 9.76 0.38
C LEU A 296 18.40 9.18 1.63
N ALA A 297 18.61 7.87 1.66
CA ALA A 297 19.82 7.29 2.23
C ALA A 297 19.90 5.81 1.85
N ALA A 298 21.09 5.41 1.52
CA ALA A 298 21.54 4.07 1.17
C ALA A 298 20.96 3.00 2.12
N THR A 299 20.91 1.78 1.61
CA THR A 299 20.70 0.52 2.31
C THR A 299 21.29 0.58 3.74
N GLN A 300 20.54 1.12 4.70
CA GLN A 300 20.91 0.98 6.09
C GLN A 300 20.43 -0.39 6.54
N VAL A 301 21.38 -1.30 6.65
CA VAL A 301 21.24 -2.51 7.44
C VAL A 301 20.87 -2.05 8.85
N TYR A 302 19.67 -2.43 9.33
CA TYR A 302 19.28 -2.21 10.71
C TYR A 302 20.37 -2.80 11.61
N THR A 303 21.05 -1.97 12.37
CA THR A 303 21.95 -2.47 13.41
C THR A 303 21.14 -3.15 14.51
N HIS A 304 21.74 -4.14 15.18
CA HIS A 304 21.10 -4.84 16.31
C HIS A 304 20.47 -3.88 17.34
N ASN A 305 21.10 -2.71 17.55
CA ASN A 305 20.60 -1.66 18.46
C ASN A 305 19.33 -0.96 17.97
N SER A 306 19.13 -0.78 16.66
CA SER A 306 17.91 -0.15 16.15
C SER A 306 16.71 -1.09 16.22
N ILE A 307 16.91 -2.39 16.02
CA ILE A 307 15.88 -3.42 16.16
C ILE A 307 15.47 -3.60 17.64
N ALA A 308 16.43 -3.59 18.57
CA ALA A 308 16.15 -3.68 19.99
C ALA A 308 15.34 -2.47 20.48
N ARG A 309 15.71 -1.27 20.08
CA ARG A 309 15.00 -0.03 20.40
C ARG A 309 13.58 0.00 19.80
N LEU A 310 13.42 -0.49 18.57
CA LEU A 310 12.10 -0.65 17.95
C LEU A 310 11.24 -1.68 18.71
N LYS A 311 11.81 -2.81 19.13
CA LYS A 311 11.11 -3.81 19.95
C LYS A 311 10.61 -3.21 21.27
N ASP A 312 11.39 -2.39 21.92
CA ASP A 312 11.00 -1.71 23.17
C ASP A 312 9.88 -0.68 22.95
N ILE A 313 9.99 0.12 21.92
CA ILE A 313 8.96 1.09 21.55
C ILE A 313 7.68 0.35 21.18
N TYR A 314 7.77 -0.73 20.40
CA TYR A 314 6.63 -1.58 20.05
C TYR A 314 5.92 -2.18 21.26
N LYS A 315 6.69 -2.69 22.24
CA LYS A 315 6.12 -3.23 23.49
C LYS A 315 5.35 -2.17 24.26
N ARG A 316 5.75 -0.91 24.22
CA ARG A 316 5.08 0.20 24.90
C ARG A 316 3.89 0.75 24.12
N SER A 317 3.98 0.77 22.81
CA SER A 317 3.07 1.49 21.92
C SER A 317 1.92 0.64 21.42
N HIS A 318 2.19 -0.62 21.08
CA HIS A 318 1.18 -1.44 20.41
C HIS A 318 0.21 -2.04 21.43
N PRO A 319 -1.12 -1.85 21.28
CA PRO A 319 -2.12 -2.32 22.23
C PRO A 319 -2.00 -3.79 22.58
N ARG A 320 -1.60 -4.62 21.61
CA ARG A 320 -1.45 -6.08 21.76
C ARG A 320 -0.09 -6.53 22.30
N ALA A 321 0.91 -5.67 22.31
CA ALA A 321 2.23 -6.02 22.86
C ALA A 321 2.24 -6.00 24.40
N LYS A 322 1.26 -5.31 25.02
CA LYS A 322 1.10 -5.24 26.49
C LYS A 322 0.42 -6.46 27.08
N ASN A 323 -0.36 -7.22 26.31
CA ASN A 323 -1.17 -8.34 26.81
C ASN A 323 -0.50 -9.73 26.67
N GLY A 324 0.71 -9.83 26.17
CA GLY A 324 1.44 -11.10 26.01
C GLY A 324 2.04 -11.69 27.29
N GLY A 325 1.72 -11.13 28.48
CA GLY A 325 2.33 -11.53 29.75
C GLY A 325 1.41 -12.09 30.82
N LYS A 326 0.16 -12.42 30.50
CA LYS A 326 -0.78 -12.97 31.49
C LYS A 326 -1.50 -14.24 31.03
N HIS A 327 -0.79 -15.27 30.66
CA HIS A 327 -1.29 -16.64 30.69
C HIS A 327 -0.09 -17.56 30.92
N GLY A 328 0.18 -17.84 32.18
CA GLY A 328 1.18 -18.76 32.66
C GLY A 328 1.26 -18.68 34.18
N ASP A 329 0.28 -19.24 34.86
CA ASP A 329 0.33 -19.95 36.13
C ASP A 329 -0.87 -20.89 36.18
#